data_2ae239507fe3c34f9bb619417646bfda
#
_entry.id   2ae239507fe3c34f9bb619417646bfda
#
_cell.length_a   1.000
_cell.length_b   1.000
_cell.length_c   1.000
_cell.angle_alpha   90.00
_cell.angle_beta   90.00
_cell.angle_gamma   90.00
#
_symmetry.space_group_name_H-M   'P 1'
#
loop_
_entity.id
_entity.type
_entity.pdbx_description
1 polymer ?
#
loop_
_entity_poly.entity_id
_entity_poly.type
_entity_poly.pdbx_seq_one_letter_code
_entity_poly.pdbx_strand_id
1 'polypeptide(L)'
;ANKNGQVSNREVKAIIESARNANVDTIDTAIAYGESEEQLGNAGVTGFNIITKLPPVPDGQPDVAQWMNQQVGSSHSRLKIQQLDGLLLHEPSQLLEKSGKELWRAAQSLKTNKIVSKIGYSIYDPSELDVLFEEFRPDIVQAPYNIIDRRLDSSGWLQKLFDNGVEVHARSVFLQGVLLMTHRDRLELFNNWSDLWLVLDKWQSKNSATTLETCLQFVLNETRINRAVVGVDSERQLHEVLLACNATVPTPPDTLATTDSLLLNPSCWKIP
;
A
#
# COMPACT_ATOMS: atom_id res chain seq x y z
N ALA A 1 8.91 4.79 -8.16
CA ALA A 1 9.58 3.76 -8.93
C ALA A 1 11.06 3.71 -8.54
N ASN A 2 11.58 2.50 -8.32
CA ASN A 2 12.96 2.30 -7.95
C ASN A 2 13.90 2.82 -9.07
N LYS A 3 14.65 3.88 -8.80
CA LYS A 3 15.58 4.47 -9.77
C LYS A 3 16.85 3.62 -9.98
N ASN A 4 17.14 2.70 -9.05
CA ASN A 4 18.37 1.92 -9.00
C ASN A 4 18.22 0.52 -9.60
N GLY A 5 17.08 0.21 -10.23
CA GLY A 5 16.78 -1.10 -10.76
C GLY A 5 16.35 -2.11 -9.69
N GLN A 6 16.48 -3.39 -9.98
CA GLN A 6 16.06 -4.48 -9.10
C GLN A 6 16.98 -4.60 -7.88
N VAL A 7 16.39 -4.72 -6.69
CA VAL A 7 17.15 -4.95 -5.44
C VAL A 7 17.82 -6.33 -5.50
N SER A 8 19.08 -6.42 -5.11
CA SER A 8 19.81 -7.69 -5.14
C SER A 8 19.25 -8.70 -4.12
N ASN A 9 19.33 -9.99 -4.40
CA ASN A 9 18.90 -11.05 -3.49
C ASN A 9 19.57 -10.96 -2.10
N ARG A 10 20.82 -10.49 -2.05
CA ARG A 10 21.55 -10.26 -0.78
C ARG A 10 20.88 -9.17 0.04
N GLU A 11 20.52 -8.08 -0.62
CA GLU A 11 19.89 -6.94 0.04
C GLU A 11 18.45 -7.26 0.49
N VAL A 12 17.69 -7.98 -0.36
CA VAL A 12 16.34 -8.46 0.03
C VAL A 12 16.45 -9.32 1.28
N LYS A 13 17.42 -10.23 1.35
CA LYS A 13 17.63 -11.06 2.54
C LYS A 13 17.98 -10.22 3.78
N ALA A 14 18.85 -9.24 3.65
CA ALA A 14 19.21 -8.33 4.75
C ALA A 14 17.98 -7.54 5.24
N ILE A 15 17.17 -7.01 4.32
CA ILE A 15 15.90 -6.31 4.64
C ILE A 15 14.97 -7.23 5.43
N ILE A 16 14.75 -8.47 4.98
CA ILE A 16 13.85 -9.43 5.64
C ILE A 16 14.36 -9.83 7.03
N GLU A 17 15.65 -10.05 7.18
CA GLU A 17 16.26 -10.34 8.49
C GLU A 17 16.13 -9.15 9.46
N SER A 18 16.42 -7.94 8.99
CA SER A 18 16.25 -6.72 9.80
C SER A 18 14.79 -6.44 10.15
N ALA A 19 13.86 -6.65 9.22
CA ALA A 19 12.42 -6.52 9.47
C ALA A 19 11.96 -7.50 10.57
N ARG A 20 12.40 -8.76 10.49
CA ARG A 20 12.10 -9.79 11.49
C ARG A 20 12.62 -9.41 12.89
N ASN A 21 13.88 -8.94 12.97
CA ASN A 21 14.50 -8.52 14.22
C ASN A 21 13.82 -7.30 14.84
N ALA A 22 13.19 -6.47 14.03
CA ALA A 22 12.43 -5.29 14.45
C ALA A 22 10.95 -5.59 14.72
N ASN A 23 10.51 -6.87 14.70
CA ASN A 23 9.13 -7.30 14.86
C ASN A 23 8.16 -6.70 13.84
N VAL A 24 8.62 -6.40 12.63
CA VAL A 24 7.71 -6.17 11.51
C VAL A 24 6.99 -7.47 11.22
N ASP A 25 5.67 -7.45 11.22
CA ASP A 25 4.86 -8.67 11.15
C ASP A 25 4.26 -8.95 9.77
N THR A 26 4.29 -7.97 8.86
CA THR A 26 3.58 -8.06 7.59
C THR A 26 4.46 -7.62 6.42
N ILE A 27 4.40 -8.38 5.33
CA ILE A 27 5.03 -8.06 4.04
C ILE A 27 3.92 -7.86 3.01
N ASP A 28 3.97 -6.72 2.30
CA ASP A 28 3.08 -6.40 1.20
C ASP A 28 3.82 -6.56 -0.14
N THR A 29 3.22 -7.31 -1.05
CA THR A 29 3.71 -7.52 -2.42
C THR A 29 2.56 -7.54 -3.43
N ALA A 30 2.83 -7.91 -4.67
CA ALA A 30 1.81 -8.19 -5.68
C ALA A 30 2.34 -9.19 -6.72
N ILE A 31 1.45 -10.01 -7.26
CA ILE A 31 1.76 -10.95 -8.35
C ILE A 31 2.36 -10.21 -9.55
N ALA A 32 1.89 -8.98 -9.81
CA ALA A 32 2.36 -8.15 -10.92
C ALA A 32 3.72 -7.46 -10.68
N TYR A 33 4.37 -7.63 -9.52
CA TYR A 33 5.65 -6.97 -9.21
C TYR A 33 6.87 -7.76 -9.69
N GLY A 34 6.82 -8.29 -10.90
CA GLY A 34 7.93 -9.03 -11.51
C GLY A 34 8.37 -10.22 -10.66
N GLU A 35 9.64 -10.27 -10.26
CA GLU A 35 10.23 -11.36 -9.47
C GLU A 35 10.08 -11.17 -7.94
N SER A 36 9.33 -10.17 -7.48
CA SER A 36 9.24 -9.82 -6.04
C SER A 36 8.85 -11.01 -5.17
N GLU A 37 7.81 -11.77 -5.53
CA GLU A 37 7.36 -12.92 -4.75
C GLU A 37 8.42 -14.05 -4.70
N GLU A 38 9.14 -14.28 -5.79
CA GLU A 38 10.22 -15.29 -5.83
C GLU A 38 11.40 -14.86 -4.97
N GLN A 39 11.82 -13.60 -5.04
CA GLN A 39 12.88 -13.07 -4.20
C GLN A 39 12.53 -13.13 -2.71
N LEU A 40 11.30 -12.77 -2.36
CA LEU A 40 10.78 -12.88 -0.99
C LEU A 40 10.79 -14.35 -0.51
N GLY A 41 10.30 -15.29 -1.32
CA GLY A 41 10.33 -16.71 -1.00
C GLY A 41 11.76 -17.26 -0.84
N ASN A 42 12.71 -16.76 -1.64
CA ASN A 42 14.14 -17.12 -1.54
C ASN A 42 14.81 -16.49 -0.31
N ALA A 43 14.38 -15.32 0.13
CA ALA A 43 14.84 -14.66 1.36
C ALA A 43 14.31 -15.32 2.64
N GLY A 44 13.18 -16.04 2.54
CA GLY A 44 12.57 -16.75 3.67
C GLY A 44 11.60 -15.89 4.46
N VAL A 45 10.34 -15.87 4.04
CA VAL A 45 9.27 -15.06 4.64
C VAL A 45 8.41 -15.79 5.68
N THR A 46 8.81 -16.99 6.10
CA THR A 46 8.10 -17.75 7.13
C THR A 46 7.98 -16.93 8.42
N GLY A 47 6.78 -16.85 8.97
CA GLY A 47 6.47 -16.08 10.17
C GLY A 47 6.00 -14.66 9.94
N PHE A 48 6.01 -14.18 8.69
CA PHE A 48 5.33 -12.94 8.32
C PHE A 48 3.91 -13.22 7.81
N ASN A 49 3.01 -12.27 8.04
CA ASN A 49 1.74 -12.17 7.35
C ASN A 49 1.99 -11.67 5.93
N ILE A 50 1.61 -12.43 4.93
CA ILE A 50 1.86 -12.05 3.54
C ILE A 50 0.58 -11.53 2.90
N ILE A 51 0.65 -10.28 2.44
CA ILE A 51 -0.40 -9.66 1.63
C ILE A 51 0.10 -9.60 0.19
N THR A 52 -0.65 -10.18 -0.74
CA THR A 52 -0.36 -10.04 -2.18
C THR A 52 -1.57 -9.54 -2.94
N LYS A 53 -1.37 -9.12 -4.18
CA LYS A 53 -2.42 -8.53 -5.01
C LYS A 53 -2.59 -9.34 -6.28
N LEU A 54 -3.83 -9.70 -6.57
CA LEU A 54 -4.24 -10.34 -7.80
C LEU A 54 -4.23 -9.29 -8.94
N PRO A 55 -3.55 -9.55 -10.06
CA PRO A 55 -3.63 -8.68 -11.22
C PRO A 55 -5.06 -8.67 -11.81
N PRO A 56 -5.36 -7.75 -12.71
CA PRO A 56 -6.65 -7.77 -13.40
C PRO A 56 -6.87 -9.09 -14.14
N VAL A 57 -8.12 -9.54 -14.13
CA VAL A 57 -8.54 -10.72 -14.92
C VAL A 57 -8.38 -10.39 -16.40
N PRO A 58 -7.70 -11.23 -17.20
CA PRO A 58 -7.55 -10.97 -18.62
C PRO A 58 -8.90 -10.98 -19.36
N ASP A 59 -9.00 -10.13 -20.38
CA ASP A 59 -10.18 -10.11 -21.24
C ASP A 59 -10.47 -11.49 -21.84
N GLY A 60 -11.75 -11.88 -21.82
CA GLY A 60 -12.19 -13.14 -22.39
C GLY A 60 -11.81 -14.38 -21.58
N GLN A 61 -11.38 -14.24 -20.33
CA GLN A 61 -11.10 -15.38 -19.45
C GLN A 61 -12.37 -16.22 -19.23
N PRO A 62 -12.40 -17.48 -19.69
CA PRO A 62 -13.63 -18.29 -19.66
C PRO A 62 -13.99 -18.82 -18.25
N ASP A 63 -13.01 -19.01 -17.39
CA ASP A 63 -13.18 -19.51 -16.02
C ASP A 63 -12.34 -18.68 -15.05
N VAL A 64 -12.98 -17.66 -14.48
CA VAL A 64 -12.35 -16.71 -13.53
C VAL A 64 -11.89 -17.43 -12.26
N ALA A 65 -12.66 -18.41 -11.79
CA ALA A 65 -12.33 -19.15 -10.57
C ALA A 65 -11.10 -20.04 -10.77
N GLN A 66 -11.03 -20.78 -11.88
CA GLN A 66 -9.84 -21.58 -12.21
C GLN A 66 -8.61 -20.70 -12.37
N TRP A 67 -8.73 -19.57 -13.09
CA TRP A 67 -7.64 -18.62 -13.28
C TRP A 67 -7.13 -18.08 -11.94
N MET A 68 -8.02 -17.63 -11.05
CA MET A 68 -7.65 -17.12 -9.72
C MET A 68 -6.92 -18.19 -8.90
N ASN A 69 -7.42 -19.43 -8.89
CA ASN A 69 -6.77 -20.54 -8.19
C ASN A 69 -5.35 -20.79 -8.73
N GLN A 70 -5.13 -20.70 -10.04
CA GLN A 70 -3.81 -20.83 -10.66
C GLN A 70 -2.88 -19.69 -10.26
N GLN A 71 -3.36 -18.43 -10.25
CA GLN A 71 -2.58 -17.28 -9.82
C GLN A 71 -2.12 -17.42 -8.36
N VAL A 72 -3.03 -17.77 -7.47
CA VAL A 72 -2.74 -17.93 -6.04
C VAL A 72 -1.84 -19.14 -5.78
N GLY A 73 -2.08 -20.27 -6.46
CA GLY A 73 -1.20 -21.44 -6.37
C GLY A 73 0.24 -21.15 -6.84
N SER A 74 0.38 -20.38 -7.90
CA SER A 74 1.69 -19.92 -8.38
C SER A 74 2.34 -18.95 -7.39
N SER A 75 1.57 -18.07 -6.75
CA SER A 75 2.04 -17.16 -5.71
C SER A 75 2.56 -17.93 -4.49
N HIS A 76 1.81 -18.93 -4.00
CA HIS A 76 2.27 -19.82 -2.92
C HIS A 76 3.61 -20.51 -3.25
N SER A 77 3.76 -20.98 -4.50
CA SER A 77 4.98 -21.63 -4.95
C SER A 77 6.17 -20.66 -4.97
N ARG A 78 5.98 -19.43 -5.48
CA ARG A 78 7.03 -18.40 -5.50
C ARG A 78 7.42 -17.95 -4.11
N LEU A 79 6.45 -17.67 -3.25
CA LEU A 79 6.63 -17.23 -1.87
C LEU A 79 7.07 -18.36 -0.92
N LYS A 80 6.94 -19.62 -1.33
CA LYS A 80 7.25 -20.83 -0.53
C LYS A 80 6.44 -20.88 0.78
N ILE A 81 5.16 -20.52 0.71
CA ILE A 81 4.22 -20.52 1.83
C ILE A 81 3.01 -21.41 1.53
N GLN A 82 2.26 -21.77 2.58
CA GLN A 82 1.04 -22.60 2.46
C GLN A 82 -0.24 -21.77 2.46
N GLN A 83 -0.20 -20.56 2.99
CA GLN A 83 -1.36 -19.69 3.13
C GLN A 83 -0.94 -18.22 3.01
N LEU A 84 -1.76 -17.42 2.35
CA LEU A 84 -1.68 -15.97 2.35
C LEU A 84 -2.50 -15.41 3.52
N ASP A 85 -1.99 -14.35 4.16
CA ASP A 85 -2.80 -13.60 5.13
C ASP A 85 -3.86 -12.75 4.42
N GLY A 86 -3.50 -12.10 3.32
CA GLY A 86 -4.45 -11.33 2.52
C GLY A 86 -4.24 -11.43 1.02
N LEU A 87 -5.34 -11.52 0.29
CA LEU A 87 -5.40 -11.40 -1.16
C LEU A 87 -6.24 -10.18 -1.53
N LEU A 88 -5.62 -9.19 -2.16
CA LEU A 88 -6.30 -7.98 -2.61
C LEU A 88 -6.49 -7.98 -4.12
N LEU A 89 -7.61 -7.49 -4.60
CA LEU A 89 -7.75 -7.13 -6.02
C LEU A 89 -6.96 -5.86 -6.29
N HIS A 90 -6.07 -5.89 -7.28
CA HIS A 90 -5.24 -4.74 -7.64
C HIS A 90 -6.04 -3.68 -8.42
N GLU A 91 -7.04 -4.11 -9.17
CA GLU A 91 -8.00 -3.28 -9.93
C GLU A 91 -9.44 -3.65 -9.54
N PRO A 92 -9.97 -3.09 -8.43
CA PRO A 92 -11.30 -3.46 -7.95
C PRO A 92 -12.44 -3.01 -8.87
N SER A 93 -12.21 -2.10 -9.81
CA SER A 93 -13.17 -1.71 -10.84
C SER A 93 -13.74 -2.89 -11.63
N GLN A 94 -12.97 -3.99 -11.79
CA GLN A 94 -13.44 -5.21 -12.41
C GLN A 94 -14.60 -5.90 -11.66
N LEU A 95 -14.81 -5.59 -10.40
CA LEU A 95 -15.98 -6.06 -9.66
C LEU A 95 -17.29 -5.48 -10.20
N LEU A 96 -17.23 -4.33 -10.86
CA LEU A 96 -18.40 -3.68 -11.46
C LEU A 96 -18.70 -4.18 -12.88
N GLU A 97 -17.84 -5.04 -13.42
CA GLU A 97 -18.01 -5.66 -14.74
C GLU A 97 -18.92 -6.90 -14.67
N LYS A 98 -19.24 -7.45 -15.84
CA LYS A 98 -20.14 -8.62 -15.97
C LYS A 98 -19.68 -9.83 -15.14
N SER A 99 -18.37 -10.07 -15.05
CA SER A 99 -17.76 -11.16 -14.30
C SER A 99 -17.46 -10.82 -12.82
N GLY A 100 -17.74 -9.61 -12.35
CA GLY A 100 -17.34 -9.12 -11.03
C GLY A 100 -17.88 -9.96 -9.88
N LYS A 101 -19.15 -10.39 -9.97
CA LYS A 101 -19.74 -11.28 -8.95
C LYS A 101 -19.07 -12.65 -8.91
N GLU A 102 -18.66 -13.18 -10.05
CA GLU A 102 -17.94 -14.44 -10.15
C GLU A 102 -16.53 -14.30 -9.57
N LEU A 103 -15.83 -13.20 -9.90
CA LEU A 103 -14.53 -12.86 -9.34
C LEU A 103 -14.56 -12.78 -7.82
N TRP A 104 -15.56 -12.09 -7.24
CA TRP A 104 -15.68 -11.98 -5.79
C TRP A 104 -16.02 -13.31 -5.12
N ARG A 105 -16.92 -14.11 -5.72
CA ARG A 105 -17.23 -15.46 -5.21
C ARG A 105 -16.02 -16.39 -5.23
N ALA A 106 -15.18 -16.29 -6.25
CA ALA A 106 -13.93 -17.03 -6.32
C ALA A 106 -12.99 -16.64 -5.16
N ALA A 107 -12.83 -15.35 -4.88
CA ALA A 107 -12.05 -14.89 -3.73
C ALA A 107 -12.63 -15.37 -2.38
N GLN A 108 -13.95 -15.32 -2.22
CA GLN A 108 -14.64 -15.85 -1.03
C GLN A 108 -14.41 -17.37 -0.86
N SER A 109 -14.38 -18.11 -1.97
CA SER A 109 -14.08 -19.54 -1.96
C SER A 109 -12.67 -19.84 -1.45
N LEU A 110 -11.66 -19.06 -1.90
CA LEU A 110 -10.29 -19.17 -1.39
C LEU A 110 -10.22 -18.94 0.12
N LYS A 111 -10.97 -17.96 0.63
CA LYS A 111 -11.06 -17.69 2.07
C LYS A 111 -11.74 -18.83 2.82
N THR A 112 -12.87 -19.31 2.32
CA THR A 112 -13.61 -20.43 2.94
C THR A 112 -12.76 -21.71 3.02
N ASN A 113 -11.95 -21.97 1.99
CA ASN A 113 -11.03 -23.09 1.93
C ASN A 113 -9.71 -22.84 2.68
N LYS A 114 -9.58 -21.72 3.38
CA LYS A 114 -8.38 -21.32 4.16
C LYS A 114 -7.08 -21.25 3.33
N ILE A 115 -7.20 -21.01 2.02
CA ILE A 115 -6.09 -20.76 1.12
C ILE A 115 -5.57 -19.34 1.34
N VAL A 116 -6.49 -18.41 1.62
CA VAL A 116 -6.21 -17.04 2.09
C VAL A 116 -6.99 -16.78 3.37
N SER A 117 -6.47 -15.96 4.29
CA SER A 117 -7.17 -15.63 5.52
C SER A 117 -8.17 -14.48 5.33
N LYS A 118 -7.81 -13.50 4.53
CA LYS A 118 -8.57 -12.28 4.28
C LYS A 118 -8.60 -11.95 2.80
N ILE A 119 -9.68 -11.32 2.36
CA ILE A 119 -9.84 -10.82 0.99
C ILE A 119 -10.17 -9.33 1.01
N GLY A 120 -9.80 -8.62 -0.04
CA GLY A 120 -10.10 -7.20 -0.14
C GLY A 120 -9.62 -6.61 -1.46
N TYR A 121 -9.35 -5.32 -1.44
CA TYR A 121 -8.92 -4.62 -2.64
C TYR A 121 -8.08 -3.38 -2.33
N SER A 122 -7.30 -2.96 -3.33
CA SER A 122 -6.51 -1.74 -3.29
C SER A 122 -7.19 -0.68 -4.13
N ILE A 123 -7.55 0.45 -3.52
CA ILE A 123 -8.22 1.58 -4.17
C ILE A 123 -7.27 2.74 -4.42
N TYR A 124 -7.58 3.59 -5.38
CA TYR A 124 -6.89 4.86 -5.65
C TYR A 124 -7.66 6.07 -5.11
N ASP A 125 -8.98 5.96 -5.06
CA ASP A 125 -9.86 7.03 -4.60
C ASP A 125 -10.93 6.47 -3.67
N PRO A 126 -11.24 7.15 -2.54
CA PRO A 126 -12.28 6.70 -1.63
C PRO A 126 -13.67 6.56 -2.26
N SER A 127 -13.96 7.29 -3.34
CA SER A 127 -15.22 7.17 -4.07
C SER A 127 -15.46 5.79 -4.70
N GLU A 128 -14.40 5.01 -4.91
CA GLU A 128 -14.53 3.61 -5.35
C GLU A 128 -15.30 2.77 -4.32
N LEU A 129 -15.20 3.12 -3.04
CA LEU A 129 -15.93 2.44 -1.96
C LEU A 129 -17.44 2.70 -2.02
N ASP A 130 -17.89 3.83 -2.57
CA ASP A 130 -19.30 4.16 -2.68
C ASP A 130 -20.09 3.14 -3.49
N VAL A 131 -19.41 2.53 -4.48
CA VAL A 131 -20.01 1.55 -5.40
C VAL A 131 -19.63 0.11 -5.09
N LEU A 132 -18.54 -0.12 -4.37
CA LEU A 132 -18.01 -1.45 -4.11
C LEU A 132 -18.45 -2.04 -2.76
N PHE A 133 -18.50 -1.20 -1.72
CA PHE A 133 -18.52 -1.67 -0.34
C PHE A 133 -19.75 -2.49 0.04
N GLU A 134 -20.92 -2.12 -0.42
CA GLU A 134 -22.17 -2.77 -0.01
C GLU A 134 -22.33 -4.16 -0.65
N GLU A 135 -21.86 -4.33 -1.89
CA GLU A 135 -21.99 -5.61 -2.61
C GLU A 135 -20.77 -6.52 -2.43
N PHE A 136 -19.58 -5.94 -2.31
CA PHE A 136 -18.29 -6.66 -2.27
C PHE A 136 -17.52 -6.34 -0.97
N ARG A 137 -18.13 -6.72 0.17
CA ARG A 137 -17.60 -6.35 1.48
C ARG A 137 -16.23 -6.98 1.76
N PRO A 138 -15.16 -6.17 1.91
CA PRO A 138 -13.81 -6.64 2.11
C PRO A 138 -13.49 -6.90 3.59
N ASP A 139 -12.45 -7.70 3.84
CA ASP A 139 -11.79 -7.77 5.14
C ASP A 139 -10.67 -6.73 5.24
N ILE A 140 -10.04 -6.36 4.11
CA ILE A 140 -8.95 -5.40 4.03
C ILE A 140 -9.21 -4.41 2.90
N VAL A 141 -9.02 -3.12 3.18
CA VAL A 141 -8.90 -2.07 2.17
C VAL A 141 -7.51 -1.47 2.23
N GLN A 142 -6.78 -1.51 1.11
CA GLN A 142 -5.53 -0.79 0.98
C GLN A 142 -5.78 0.51 0.20
N ALA A 143 -5.51 1.66 0.83
CA ALA A 143 -5.83 2.98 0.29
C ALA A 143 -4.67 3.97 0.46
N PRO A 144 -4.54 4.98 -0.42
CA PRO A 144 -3.62 6.09 -0.18
C PRO A 144 -4.01 6.84 1.08
N TYR A 145 -3.03 7.11 1.94
CA TYR A 145 -3.20 7.99 3.09
C TYR A 145 -1.85 8.55 3.53
N ASN A 146 -1.72 9.86 3.56
CA ASN A 146 -0.50 10.54 3.97
C ASN A 146 -0.79 12.00 4.36
N ILE A 147 0.24 12.76 4.70
CA ILE A 147 0.11 14.13 5.21
C ILE A 147 -0.62 15.10 4.28
N ILE A 148 -0.62 14.83 2.95
CA ILE A 148 -1.31 15.66 1.95
C ILE A 148 -2.53 14.98 1.34
N ASP A 149 -2.60 13.66 1.31
CA ASP A 149 -3.77 12.90 0.88
C ASP A 149 -4.55 12.39 2.09
N ARG A 150 -5.54 13.14 2.50
CA ARG A 150 -6.44 12.80 3.61
C ARG A 150 -7.86 12.47 3.14
N ARG A 151 -8.02 12.17 1.83
CA ARG A 151 -9.34 11.94 1.23
C ARG A 151 -10.09 10.78 1.88
N LEU A 152 -9.39 9.72 2.29
CA LEU A 152 -10.00 8.57 2.96
C LEU A 152 -10.69 8.99 4.28
N ASP A 153 -10.10 9.90 5.04
CA ASP A 153 -10.69 10.43 6.28
C ASP A 153 -11.75 11.49 5.97
N SER A 154 -11.44 12.49 5.14
CA SER A 154 -12.36 13.60 4.85
C SER A 154 -13.64 13.18 4.13
N SER A 155 -13.65 12.03 3.44
CA SER A 155 -14.86 11.43 2.86
C SER A 155 -15.74 10.70 3.87
N GLY A 156 -15.24 10.46 5.09
CA GLY A 156 -15.90 9.64 6.10
C GLY A 156 -15.67 8.12 5.95
N TRP A 157 -15.02 7.69 4.87
CA TRP A 157 -14.80 6.26 4.61
C TRP A 157 -13.89 5.62 5.64
N LEU A 158 -12.86 6.31 6.14
CA LEU A 158 -11.98 5.74 7.17
C LEU A 158 -12.79 5.35 8.43
N GLN A 159 -13.71 6.19 8.86
CA GLN A 159 -14.59 5.89 9.98
C GLN A 159 -15.56 4.74 9.66
N LYS A 160 -16.17 4.75 8.46
CA LYS A 160 -17.11 3.69 8.04
C LYS A 160 -16.41 2.33 7.97
N LEU A 161 -15.18 2.26 7.47
CA LEU A 161 -14.38 1.01 7.44
C LEU A 161 -14.09 0.52 8.85
N PHE A 162 -13.63 1.40 9.73
CA PHE A 162 -13.34 1.08 11.14
C PHE A 162 -14.57 0.54 11.86
N ASP A 163 -15.73 1.21 11.76
CA ASP A 163 -16.99 0.79 12.40
C ASP A 163 -17.50 -0.56 11.88
N ASN A 164 -17.07 -0.96 10.69
CA ASN A 164 -17.42 -2.24 10.07
C ASN A 164 -16.36 -3.33 10.27
N GLY A 165 -15.30 -3.06 11.06
CA GLY A 165 -14.25 -4.03 11.36
C GLY A 165 -13.36 -4.39 10.16
N VAL A 166 -13.28 -3.51 9.15
CA VAL A 166 -12.42 -3.67 7.98
C VAL A 166 -11.03 -3.15 8.29
N GLU A 167 -10.00 -3.95 8.03
CA GLU A 167 -8.62 -3.49 8.18
C GLU A 167 -8.27 -2.49 7.11
N VAL A 168 -7.64 -1.38 7.52
CA VAL A 168 -7.15 -0.35 6.62
C VAL A 168 -5.63 -0.38 6.56
N HIS A 169 -5.09 -0.61 5.36
CA HIS A 169 -3.66 -0.53 5.09
C HIS A 169 -3.37 0.76 4.31
N ALA A 170 -2.73 1.72 4.97
CA ALA A 170 -2.34 2.98 4.34
C ALA A 170 -1.13 2.77 3.44
N ARG A 171 -1.30 2.97 2.14
CA ARG A 171 -0.21 3.00 1.17
C ARG A 171 0.12 4.43 0.74
N SER A 172 1.15 4.59 -0.06
CA SER A 172 1.62 5.90 -0.56
C SER A 172 1.98 6.88 0.56
N VAL A 173 2.44 6.37 1.70
CA VAL A 173 2.83 7.17 2.88
C VAL A 173 3.79 8.29 2.50
N PHE A 174 4.66 8.06 1.54
CA PHE A 174 5.64 9.03 1.03
C PHE A 174 5.30 9.58 -0.36
N LEU A 175 4.08 9.37 -0.87
CA LEU A 175 3.66 9.78 -2.21
C LEU A 175 4.72 9.38 -3.27
N GLN A 176 5.00 8.08 -3.43
CA GLN A 176 6.05 7.55 -4.31
C GLN A 176 7.45 8.17 -4.06
N GLY A 177 7.71 8.63 -2.84
CA GLY A 177 8.97 9.27 -2.45
C GLY A 177 9.02 10.78 -2.67
N VAL A 178 8.03 11.39 -3.33
CA VAL A 178 8.00 12.84 -3.61
C VAL A 178 8.04 13.67 -2.33
N LEU A 179 7.36 13.21 -1.29
CA LEU A 179 7.38 13.89 0.02
C LEU A 179 8.77 13.91 0.66
N LEU A 180 9.61 12.92 0.39
CA LEU A 180 10.97 12.83 0.94
C LEU A 180 12.00 13.62 0.14
N MET A 181 11.65 14.10 -1.06
CA MET A 181 12.56 14.85 -1.92
C MET A 181 12.80 16.26 -1.37
N THR A 182 14.05 16.72 -1.43
CA THR A 182 14.35 18.13 -1.18
C THR A 182 13.79 18.99 -2.31
N HIS A 183 13.67 20.28 -2.07
CA HIS A 183 13.22 21.23 -3.11
C HIS A 183 14.05 21.11 -4.42
N ARG A 184 15.35 20.83 -4.30
CA ARG A 184 16.27 20.74 -5.47
C ARG A 184 16.10 19.42 -6.24
N ASP A 185 15.69 18.35 -5.57
CA ASP A 185 15.57 17.01 -6.15
C ASP A 185 14.17 16.75 -6.71
N ARG A 186 13.20 17.61 -6.36
CA ARG A 186 11.81 17.48 -6.79
C ARG A 186 11.71 17.87 -8.26
N LEU A 187 11.06 17.02 -9.06
CA LEU A 187 10.87 17.27 -10.49
C LEU A 187 10.07 18.55 -10.74
N GLU A 188 10.35 19.22 -11.86
CA GLU A 188 9.69 20.50 -12.23
C GLU A 188 8.16 20.41 -12.26
N LEU A 189 7.62 19.26 -12.64
CA LEU A 189 6.16 19.05 -12.65
C LEU A 189 5.49 19.31 -11.29
N PHE A 190 6.24 19.16 -10.18
CA PHE A 190 5.73 19.42 -8.83
C PHE A 190 5.83 20.89 -8.39
N ASN A 191 6.38 21.77 -9.21
CA ASN A 191 6.44 23.20 -8.94
C ASN A 191 5.05 23.85 -8.92
N ASN A 192 4.06 23.25 -9.57
CA ASN A 192 2.67 23.72 -9.51
C ASN A 192 2.09 23.74 -8.09
N TRP A 193 2.68 23.01 -7.15
CA TRP A 193 2.30 22.95 -5.73
C TRP A 193 3.34 23.57 -4.80
N SER A 194 4.10 24.57 -5.29
CA SER A 194 5.16 25.26 -4.53
C SER A 194 4.68 25.79 -3.18
N ASP A 195 3.46 26.32 -3.12
CA ASP A 195 2.90 26.84 -1.87
C ASP A 195 2.67 25.73 -0.83
N LEU A 196 2.24 24.54 -1.26
CA LEU A 196 2.09 23.39 -0.39
C LEU A 196 3.45 22.97 0.20
N TRP A 197 4.49 22.94 -0.65
CA TRP A 197 5.84 22.60 -0.20
C TRP A 197 6.39 23.62 0.78
N LEU A 198 6.14 24.91 0.56
CA LEU A 198 6.54 25.96 1.49
C LEU A 198 5.83 25.84 2.86
N VAL A 199 4.58 25.45 2.88
CA VAL A 199 3.85 25.18 4.14
C VAL A 199 4.48 24.01 4.87
N LEU A 200 4.80 22.93 4.17
CA LEU A 200 5.45 21.73 4.74
C LEU A 200 6.82 22.09 5.33
N ASP A 201 7.68 22.76 4.55
CA ASP A 201 9.03 23.14 4.97
C ASP A 201 9.02 24.06 6.20
N LYS A 202 8.13 25.05 6.23
CA LYS A 202 7.94 25.94 7.38
C LYS A 202 7.49 25.19 8.62
N TRP A 203 6.52 24.28 8.46
CA TRP A 203 6.01 23.49 9.57
C TRP A 203 7.07 22.55 10.15
N GLN A 204 7.83 21.86 9.30
CA GLN A 204 8.93 20.98 9.70
C GLN A 204 10.04 21.75 10.42
N SER A 205 10.47 22.90 9.88
CA SER A 205 11.48 23.73 10.51
C SER A 205 11.06 24.21 11.89
N LYS A 206 9.77 24.58 12.05
CA LYS A 206 9.22 25.02 13.33
C LYS A 206 9.21 23.88 14.39
N ASN A 207 9.00 22.65 13.97
CA ASN A 207 8.83 21.51 14.86
C ASN A 207 10.10 20.64 14.97
N SER A 208 11.19 21.03 14.30
CA SER A 208 12.45 20.26 14.25
C SER A 208 12.26 18.80 13.84
N ALA A 209 11.28 18.54 12.94
CA ALA A 209 10.91 17.21 12.48
C ALA A 209 11.41 16.98 11.05
N THR A 210 11.92 15.79 10.79
CA THR A 210 12.24 15.36 9.43
C THR A 210 10.97 15.00 8.66
N THR A 211 11.04 15.01 7.33
CA THR A 211 9.91 14.59 6.49
C THR A 211 9.54 13.14 6.70
N LEU A 212 10.54 12.28 6.89
CA LEU A 212 10.35 10.86 7.15
C LEU A 212 9.54 10.63 8.43
N GLU A 213 9.96 11.26 9.53
CA GLU A 213 9.24 11.21 10.81
C GLU A 213 7.83 11.77 10.69
N THR A 214 7.68 12.93 10.03
CA THR A 214 6.38 13.58 9.83
C THR A 214 5.39 12.66 9.11
N CYS A 215 5.81 12.07 7.99
CA CYS A 215 4.95 11.20 7.19
C CYS A 215 4.57 9.92 7.94
N LEU A 216 5.53 9.28 8.61
CA LEU A 216 5.28 8.04 9.35
C LEU A 216 4.39 8.28 10.57
N GLN A 217 4.72 9.27 11.39
CA GLN A 217 3.95 9.58 12.59
C GLN A 217 2.52 10.01 12.27
N PHE A 218 2.30 10.70 11.16
CA PHE A 218 0.95 11.05 10.71
C PHE A 218 0.06 9.81 10.49
N VAL A 219 0.61 8.77 9.86
CA VAL A 219 -0.11 7.53 9.60
C VAL A 219 -0.21 6.66 10.86
N LEU A 220 0.88 6.52 11.61
CA LEU A 220 0.94 5.65 12.79
C LEU A 220 0.09 6.17 13.96
N ASN A 221 -0.12 7.48 14.06
CA ASN A 221 -0.98 8.09 15.08
C ASN A 221 -2.48 8.01 14.73
N GLU A 222 -2.83 7.60 13.51
CA GLU A 222 -4.24 7.39 13.14
C GLU A 222 -4.68 5.98 13.56
N THR A 223 -5.39 5.89 14.67
CA THR A 223 -5.77 4.62 15.33
C THR A 223 -6.72 3.74 14.53
N ARG A 224 -7.38 4.29 13.51
CA ARG A 224 -8.28 3.56 12.59
C ARG A 224 -7.49 2.89 11.45
N ILE A 225 -6.19 3.15 11.33
CA ILE A 225 -5.30 2.52 10.34
C ILE A 225 -4.56 1.36 11.02
N ASN A 226 -4.64 0.18 10.42
CA ASN A 226 -4.03 -1.03 10.97
C ASN A 226 -2.57 -1.19 10.55
N ARG A 227 -2.20 -0.72 9.36
CA ARG A 227 -0.85 -0.87 8.78
C ARG A 227 -0.45 0.36 7.95
N ALA A 228 0.80 0.77 8.11
CA ALA A 228 1.47 1.69 7.20
C ALA A 228 2.34 0.88 6.23
N VAL A 229 2.00 0.89 4.94
CA VAL A 229 2.75 0.17 3.90
C VAL A 229 3.83 1.08 3.33
N VAL A 230 5.09 0.70 3.54
CA VAL A 230 6.25 1.45 3.08
C VAL A 230 7.16 0.57 2.23
N GLY A 231 7.67 1.11 1.13
CA GLY A 231 8.67 0.46 0.30
C GLY A 231 10.07 0.87 0.72
N VAL A 232 10.99 -0.10 0.77
CA VAL A 232 12.42 0.12 1.00
C VAL A 232 13.25 -0.65 -0.01
N ASP A 233 14.35 -0.04 -0.44
CA ASP A 233 15.28 -0.63 -1.42
C ASP A 233 16.59 -1.10 -0.76
N SER A 234 16.76 -0.86 0.53
CA SER A 234 17.95 -1.26 1.30
C SER A 234 17.66 -1.46 2.78
N GLU A 235 18.50 -2.27 3.43
CA GLU A 235 18.48 -2.45 4.88
C GLU A 235 18.66 -1.11 5.61
N ARG A 236 19.51 -0.22 5.09
CA ARG A 236 19.71 1.12 5.64
C ARG A 236 18.40 1.93 5.63
N GLN A 237 17.66 1.93 4.51
CA GLN A 237 16.37 2.63 4.45
C GLN A 237 15.37 2.05 5.43
N LEU A 238 15.32 0.71 5.58
CA LEU A 238 14.47 0.09 6.60
C LEU A 238 14.84 0.57 8.01
N HIS A 239 16.13 0.63 8.32
CA HIS A 239 16.60 1.11 9.62
C HIS A 239 16.20 2.58 9.87
N GLU A 240 16.34 3.44 8.87
CA GLU A 240 15.90 4.85 8.94
C GLU A 240 14.38 4.95 9.20
N VAL A 241 13.56 4.14 8.50
CA VAL A 241 12.11 4.05 8.71
C VAL A 241 11.79 3.59 10.13
N LEU A 242 12.44 2.53 10.61
CA LEU A 242 12.21 2.00 11.97
C LEU A 242 12.58 3.00 13.07
N LEU A 243 13.66 3.76 12.89
CA LEU A 243 14.01 4.84 13.81
C LEU A 243 12.94 5.93 13.82
N ALA A 244 12.46 6.34 12.65
CA ALA A 244 11.42 7.37 12.53
C ALA A 244 10.07 6.94 13.11
N CYS A 245 9.77 5.64 13.18
CA CYS A 245 8.57 5.12 13.85
C CYS A 245 8.56 5.41 15.37
N ASN A 246 9.71 5.69 16.00
CA ASN A 246 9.81 6.02 17.42
C ASN A 246 9.83 7.52 17.68
N ALA A 247 9.77 8.36 16.66
CA ALA A 247 9.76 9.81 16.82
C ALA A 247 8.44 10.30 17.42
N THR A 248 8.49 11.45 18.09
CA THR A 248 7.28 12.16 18.53
C THR A 248 7.20 13.46 17.73
N VAL A 249 6.21 13.52 16.87
CA VAL A 249 6.01 14.67 15.96
C VAL A 249 4.58 15.18 16.13
N PRO A 250 4.38 16.50 16.27
CA PRO A 250 3.04 17.07 16.29
C PRO A 250 2.27 16.75 14.99
N THR A 251 0.96 16.76 15.04
CA THR A 251 0.13 16.54 13.86
C THR A 251 0.32 17.68 12.85
N PRO A 252 0.64 17.38 11.58
CA PRO A 252 0.73 18.39 10.54
C PRO A 252 -0.63 19.08 10.30
N PRO A 253 -0.64 20.41 9.99
CA PRO A 253 -1.87 21.16 9.86
C PRO A 253 -2.72 20.70 8.67
N ASP A 254 -4.04 20.94 8.76
CA ASP A 254 -4.98 20.58 7.68
C ASP A 254 -4.75 21.36 6.38
N THR A 255 -4.09 22.50 6.46
CA THR A 255 -3.68 23.28 5.27
C THR A 255 -2.69 22.56 4.36
N LEU A 256 -2.11 21.44 4.80
CA LEU A 256 -1.30 20.54 3.95
C LEU A 256 -2.16 19.57 3.13
N ALA A 257 -3.43 19.38 3.49
CA ALA A 257 -4.30 18.48 2.75
C ALA A 257 -4.69 19.06 1.38
N THR A 258 -4.72 18.20 0.37
CA THR A 258 -5.22 18.54 -0.96
C THR A 258 -6.09 17.42 -1.52
N THR A 259 -6.97 17.77 -2.43
CA THR A 259 -7.80 16.82 -3.21
C THR A 259 -7.38 16.79 -4.68
N ASP A 260 -6.31 17.51 -5.03
CA ASP A 260 -5.85 17.59 -6.43
C ASP A 260 -5.32 16.25 -6.93
N SER A 261 -6.11 15.60 -7.77
CA SER A 261 -5.78 14.29 -8.33
C SER A 261 -4.53 14.29 -9.21
N LEU A 262 -4.16 15.43 -9.79
CA LEU A 262 -2.92 15.55 -10.58
C LEU A 262 -1.68 15.41 -9.70
N LEU A 263 -1.78 15.78 -8.41
CA LEU A 263 -0.71 15.54 -7.44
C LEU A 263 -0.82 14.15 -6.81
N LEU A 264 -2.03 13.77 -6.38
CA LEU A 264 -2.25 12.61 -5.52
C LEU A 264 -2.23 11.27 -6.27
N ASN A 265 -2.52 11.28 -7.58
CA ASN A 265 -2.53 10.07 -8.39
C ASN A 265 -1.26 9.96 -9.26
N PRO A 266 -0.31 9.06 -8.91
CA PRO A 266 0.92 8.89 -9.68
C PRO A 266 0.72 8.51 -11.15
N SER A 267 -0.42 7.93 -11.52
CA SER A 267 -0.72 7.60 -12.91
C SER A 267 -0.94 8.85 -13.79
N CYS A 268 -1.24 9.99 -13.16
CA CYS A 268 -1.36 11.29 -13.84
C CYS A 268 0.00 11.97 -14.09
N TRP A 269 1.08 11.46 -13.50
CA TRP A 269 2.40 12.10 -13.63
C TRP A 269 3.04 11.76 -14.98
N LYS A 270 3.30 12.78 -15.76
CA LYS A 270 4.09 12.65 -16.99
C LYS A 270 5.58 12.78 -16.61
N ILE A 271 6.14 11.70 -16.12
CA ILE A 271 7.59 11.64 -15.80
C ILE A 271 8.32 11.31 -17.11
N PRO A 272 9.30 12.12 -17.52
CA PRO A 272 10.07 11.93 -18.75
C PRO A 272 10.91 10.65 -18.75
#